data_fa75a512d3699d1a2baa2e7ed0a22429
#
_entry.id   fa75a512d3699d1a2baa2e7ed0a22429
#
_cell.length_a   1.000
_cell.length_b   1.000
_cell.length_c   1.000
_cell.angle_alpha   90.00
_cell.angle_beta   90.00
_cell.angle_gamma   90.00
#
_symmetry.space_group_name_H-M   'P 1'
#
loop_
_entity.id
_entity.type
_entity.pdbx_description
1 polymer ?
#
loop_
_entity_poly.entity_id
_entity_poly.type
_entity_poly.pdbx_seq_one_letter_code
_entity_poly.pdbx_strand_id
1 'polypeptide(L)'
;MAKSYNFGEKKTEYNAKLGKEVEVLQSPKYLEAKKKAIETLESPQYKDVLSEGDFWILMNATKSGKMAYTGLIISHNGCLKINDVLPADKRFKPSCVTLTETGYKGSLVYTYVNDDQGIYEVGEVSDKNCTNAYPYAMALKRCMDRVILKSSKLAYSGIYSDSEAEEFKNEPDDTKEVKAETPKETKTAAKDPLADVRAAYNELIKYCKENDHDIKEIAKIYSLNSKSTAQEFKTALNRLVYNDSQNNDLPEEV
;
A
#
# COMPACT_ATOMS: atom_id res chain seq x y z
N MET A 1 -7.42 -1.14 36.65
CA MET A 1 -6.29 -0.42 36.03
C MET A 1 -6.38 -0.62 34.53
N ALA A 2 -6.31 0.45 33.73
CA ALA A 2 -6.27 0.31 32.28
C ALA A 2 -4.99 -0.45 31.88
N LYS A 3 -5.09 -1.43 30.99
CA LYS A 3 -3.92 -2.13 30.43
C LYS A 3 -3.11 -1.11 29.63
N SER A 4 -1.79 -1.07 29.85
CA SER A 4 -0.88 -0.28 29.03
C SER A 4 -0.31 -1.17 27.92
N TYR A 5 -0.49 -0.77 26.66
CA TYR A 5 0.01 -1.48 25.49
C TYR A 5 1.21 -0.73 24.91
N ASN A 6 2.29 -1.42 24.62
CA ASN A 6 3.55 -0.83 24.13
C ASN A 6 3.96 -1.35 22.74
N PHE A 7 3.48 -2.53 22.32
CA PHE A 7 3.82 -3.18 21.03
C PHE A 7 5.34 -3.28 20.77
N GLY A 8 6.19 -3.15 21.79
CA GLY A 8 7.65 -3.16 21.64
C GLY A 8 8.25 -1.81 21.23
N GLU A 9 7.57 -0.69 21.51
CA GLU A 9 8.09 0.66 21.22
C GLU A 9 9.43 0.94 21.93
N LYS A 10 10.35 1.54 21.20
CA LYS A 10 11.66 2.00 21.67
C LYS A 10 11.80 3.49 21.39
N LYS A 11 12.59 4.18 22.19
CA LYS A 11 12.92 5.61 21.98
C LYS A 11 14.03 5.79 20.96
N THR A 12 14.95 4.83 20.88
CA THR A 12 16.08 4.83 19.96
C THR A 12 16.22 3.47 19.29
N GLU A 13 16.78 3.45 18.08
CA GLU A 13 17.09 2.24 17.32
C GLU A 13 18.43 2.41 16.60
N TYR A 14 19.17 1.32 16.43
CA TYR A 14 20.44 1.35 15.71
C TYR A 14 20.21 1.42 14.20
N ASN A 15 20.69 2.50 13.58
CA ASN A 15 20.66 2.66 12.13
C ASN A 15 21.97 2.15 11.53
N ALA A 16 21.93 0.97 10.90
CA ALA A 16 23.11 0.33 10.31
C ALA A 16 23.76 1.17 9.19
N LYS A 17 22.99 1.99 8.46
CA LYS A 17 23.52 2.86 7.40
C LYS A 17 24.35 4.03 7.99
N LEU A 18 23.95 4.52 9.15
CA LEU A 18 24.62 5.63 9.84
C LEU A 18 25.62 5.15 10.89
N GLY A 19 25.64 3.86 11.23
CA GLY A 19 26.53 3.27 12.23
C GLY A 19 26.30 3.79 13.67
N LYS A 20 25.10 4.30 13.99
CA LYS A 20 24.77 4.90 15.29
C LYS A 20 23.31 4.69 15.68
N GLU A 21 23.03 4.88 16.97
CA GLU A 21 21.66 4.99 17.46
C GLU A 21 21.01 6.30 17.00
N VAL A 22 19.77 6.22 16.56
CA VAL A 22 18.96 7.35 16.11
C VAL A 22 17.63 7.34 16.84
N GLU A 23 17.05 8.53 17.00
CA GLU A 23 15.70 8.67 17.55
C GLU A 23 14.68 7.98 16.65
N VAL A 24 13.67 7.34 17.26
CA VAL A 24 12.55 6.73 16.57
C VAL A 24 11.35 7.66 16.65
N LEU A 25 10.84 8.04 15.48
CA LEU A 25 9.67 8.88 15.33
C LEU A 25 8.40 8.02 15.25
N GLN A 26 7.27 8.59 15.64
CA GLN A 26 5.95 7.96 15.48
C GLN A 26 5.19 8.69 14.37
N SER A 27 4.88 8.00 13.28
CA SER A 27 4.07 8.60 12.22
C SER A 27 2.59 8.69 12.62
N PRO A 28 1.82 9.63 12.05
CA PRO A 28 0.38 9.69 12.25
C PRO A 28 -0.33 8.38 11.91
N LYS A 29 0.12 7.71 10.85
CA LYS A 29 -0.40 6.41 10.42
C LYS A 29 -0.17 5.31 11.45
N TYR A 30 1.02 5.30 12.08
CA TYR A 30 1.30 4.38 13.19
C TYR A 30 0.40 4.65 14.40
N LEU A 31 0.22 5.92 14.78
CA LEU A 31 -0.63 6.29 15.91
C LEU A 31 -2.10 5.87 15.70
N GLU A 32 -2.60 6.00 14.49
CA GLU A 32 -3.94 5.51 14.11
C GLU A 32 -4.02 3.98 14.20
N ALA A 33 -3.03 3.28 13.64
CA ALA A 33 -2.95 1.82 13.71
C ALA A 33 -2.87 1.33 15.17
N LYS A 34 -2.05 1.98 16.00
CA LYS A 34 -1.93 1.67 17.44
C LYS A 34 -3.25 1.85 18.17
N LYS A 35 -3.92 2.98 17.95
CA LYS A 35 -5.25 3.23 18.53
C LYS A 35 -6.23 2.13 18.15
N LYS A 36 -6.27 1.78 16.87
CA LYS A 36 -7.18 0.75 16.35
C LYS A 36 -6.86 -0.66 16.89
N ALA A 37 -5.58 -0.99 17.03
CA ALA A 37 -5.15 -2.25 17.62
C ALA A 37 -5.58 -2.35 19.09
N ILE A 38 -5.42 -1.27 19.88
CA ILE A 38 -5.87 -1.23 21.28
C ILE A 38 -7.38 -1.39 21.37
N GLU A 39 -8.16 -0.64 20.58
CA GLU A 39 -9.62 -0.79 20.52
C GLU A 39 -10.03 -2.22 20.20
N THR A 40 -9.28 -2.88 19.31
CA THR A 40 -9.53 -4.28 18.93
C THR A 40 -9.23 -5.22 20.09
N LEU A 41 -8.05 -5.09 20.70
CA LEU A 41 -7.63 -5.92 21.85
C LEU A 41 -8.57 -5.79 23.06
N GLU A 42 -9.19 -4.64 23.26
CA GLU A 42 -10.12 -4.37 24.36
C GLU A 42 -11.57 -4.69 24.01
N SER A 43 -11.87 -4.92 22.74
CA SER A 43 -13.24 -5.21 22.32
C SER A 43 -13.73 -6.56 22.85
N PRO A 44 -15.03 -6.68 23.18
CA PRO A 44 -15.61 -7.94 23.68
C PRO A 44 -15.38 -9.13 22.74
N GLN A 45 -15.30 -8.88 21.45
CA GLN A 45 -15.13 -9.91 20.42
C GLN A 45 -13.72 -10.50 20.41
N TYR A 46 -12.67 -9.70 20.69
CA TYR A 46 -11.29 -10.11 20.49
C TYR A 46 -10.43 -10.18 21.76
N LYS A 47 -10.89 -9.62 22.89
CA LYS A 47 -10.12 -9.47 24.13
C LYS A 47 -9.60 -10.79 24.74
N ASP A 48 -10.29 -11.90 24.47
CA ASP A 48 -9.94 -13.24 24.97
C ASP A 48 -9.24 -14.10 23.90
N VAL A 49 -9.05 -13.55 22.70
CA VAL A 49 -8.53 -14.26 21.52
C VAL A 49 -7.22 -13.67 21.06
N LEU A 50 -7.13 -12.33 20.99
CA LEU A 50 -5.92 -11.61 20.59
C LEU A 50 -5.13 -11.15 21.80
N SER A 51 -3.83 -11.06 21.62
CA SER A 51 -2.88 -10.50 22.57
C SER A 51 -2.00 -9.44 21.91
N GLU A 52 -1.32 -8.62 22.72
CA GLU A 52 -0.33 -7.68 22.20
C GLU A 52 0.76 -8.37 21.37
N GLY A 53 1.14 -9.61 21.73
CA GLY A 53 2.13 -10.39 21.00
C GLY A 53 1.69 -10.87 19.60
N ASP A 54 0.42 -10.70 19.24
CA ASP A 54 -0.03 -10.94 17.87
C ASP A 54 0.31 -9.76 16.93
N PHE A 55 0.77 -8.63 17.48
CA PHE A 55 1.13 -7.42 16.75
C PHE A 55 2.61 -7.08 16.95
N TRP A 56 3.21 -6.48 15.93
CA TRP A 56 4.54 -5.89 16.01
C TRP A 56 4.63 -4.64 15.13
N ILE A 57 5.60 -3.79 15.42
CA ILE A 57 5.69 -2.47 14.79
C ILE A 57 6.41 -2.58 13.45
N LEU A 58 5.82 -2.00 12.41
CA LEU A 58 6.52 -1.74 11.16
C LEU A 58 7.34 -0.47 11.30
N MET A 59 8.66 -0.59 11.06
CA MET A 59 9.60 0.51 11.19
C MET A 59 10.41 0.68 9.91
N ASN A 60 10.48 1.91 9.41
CA ASN A 60 11.23 2.25 8.20
C ASN A 60 12.20 3.42 8.45
N ALA A 61 13.27 3.46 7.67
CA ALA A 61 14.17 4.61 7.68
C ALA A 61 13.52 5.80 6.96
N THR A 62 13.63 6.98 7.56
CA THR A 62 13.19 8.23 6.95
C THR A 62 14.24 8.78 5.99
N LYS A 63 13.85 9.71 5.12
CA LYS A 63 14.80 10.43 4.24
C LYS A 63 15.85 11.22 5.01
N SER A 64 15.56 11.64 6.23
CA SER A 64 16.49 12.35 7.13
C SER A 64 17.47 11.42 7.87
N GLY A 65 17.37 10.10 7.67
CA GLY A 65 18.22 9.11 8.33
C GLY A 65 17.77 8.70 9.74
N LYS A 66 16.66 9.25 10.25
CA LYS A 66 16.00 8.76 11.46
C LYS A 66 15.22 7.49 11.17
N MET A 67 14.79 6.78 12.21
CA MET A 67 13.86 5.67 12.09
C MET A 67 12.43 6.15 12.44
N ALA A 68 11.43 5.59 11.83
CA ALA A 68 10.04 5.92 12.12
C ALA A 68 9.16 4.67 12.17
N TYR A 69 8.24 4.65 13.12
CA TYR A 69 7.13 3.69 13.13
C TYR A 69 6.11 4.12 12.08
N THR A 70 5.84 3.24 11.12
CA THR A 70 5.02 3.54 9.95
C THR A 70 3.69 2.80 9.91
N GLY A 71 3.52 1.78 10.76
CA GLY A 71 2.30 1.01 10.88
C GLY A 71 2.44 -0.10 11.91
N LEU A 72 1.42 -0.92 12.03
CA LEU A 72 1.43 -2.17 12.80
C LEU A 72 1.23 -3.36 11.87
N ILE A 73 1.94 -4.42 12.18
CA ILE A 73 1.81 -5.71 11.52
C ILE A 73 1.10 -6.65 12.48
N ILE A 74 0.10 -7.37 11.99
CA ILE A 74 -0.50 -8.50 12.69
C ILE A 74 0.06 -9.80 12.13
N SER A 75 0.38 -10.75 13.00
CA SER A 75 0.86 -12.07 12.58
C SER A 75 -0.23 -12.85 11.81
N HIS A 76 0.19 -13.76 10.93
CA HIS A 76 -0.75 -14.68 10.29
C HIS A 76 -1.61 -15.44 11.31
N ASN A 77 -1.00 -15.88 12.43
CA ASN A 77 -1.75 -16.51 13.52
C ASN A 77 -2.79 -15.55 14.13
N GLY A 78 -2.47 -14.27 14.26
CA GLY A 78 -3.42 -13.25 14.70
C GLY A 78 -4.59 -13.11 13.71
N CYS A 79 -4.33 -13.15 12.41
CA CYS A 79 -5.38 -13.17 11.38
C CYS A 79 -6.28 -14.41 11.51
N LEU A 80 -5.70 -15.60 11.72
CA LEU A 80 -6.47 -16.84 11.93
C LEU A 80 -7.38 -16.75 13.16
N LYS A 81 -6.87 -16.24 14.28
CA LYS A 81 -7.65 -16.01 15.50
C LYS A 81 -8.83 -15.07 15.26
N ILE A 82 -8.61 -13.99 14.48
CA ILE A 82 -9.68 -13.08 14.06
C ILE A 82 -10.72 -13.84 13.25
N ASN A 83 -10.30 -14.61 12.25
CA ASN A 83 -11.19 -15.39 11.39
C ASN A 83 -12.11 -16.33 12.20
N ASP A 84 -11.57 -16.95 13.23
CA ASP A 84 -12.32 -17.91 14.05
C ASP A 84 -13.49 -17.28 14.83
N VAL A 85 -13.36 -16.01 15.19
CA VAL A 85 -14.40 -15.28 15.94
C VAL A 85 -15.26 -14.36 15.07
N LEU A 86 -14.95 -14.21 13.79
CA LEU A 86 -15.84 -13.52 12.85
C LEU A 86 -17.17 -14.26 12.70
N PRO A 87 -18.29 -13.55 12.47
CA PRO A 87 -19.55 -14.16 12.05
C PRO A 87 -19.34 -15.10 10.84
N ALA A 88 -20.05 -16.20 10.78
CA ALA A 88 -19.85 -17.25 9.77
C ALA A 88 -19.95 -16.73 8.32
N ASP A 89 -20.81 -15.75 8.08
CA ASP A 89 -20.99 -15.05 6.81
C ASP A 89 -19.79 -14.16 6.42
N LYS A 90 -18.95 -13.75 7.39
CA LYS A 90 -17.78 -12.89 7.21
C LYS A 90 -16.45 -13.62 7.26
N ARG A 91 -16.44 -14.91 7.58
CA ARG A 91 -15.22 -15.73 7.60
C ARG A 91 -14.67 -15.93 6.21
N PHE A 92 -13.36 -16.12 6.14
CA PHE A 92 -12.69 -16.59 4.93
C PHE A 92 -13.26 -17.93 4.48
N LYS A 93 -13.67 -18.03 3.22
CA LYS A 93 -14.25 -19.24 2.61
C LYS A 93 -13.25 -19.83 1.62
N PRO A 94 -12.61 -20.96 1.89
CA PRO A 94 -11.65 -21.60 0.97
C PRO A 94 -12.23 -21.88 -0.43
N SER A 95 -13.53 -22.15 -0.52
CA SER A 95 -14.23 -22.38 -1.80
C SER A 95 -14.27 -21.16 -2.73
N CYS A 96 -14.00 -19.95 -2.21
CA CYS A 96 -13.94 -18.72 -2.98
C CYS A 96 -12.54 -18.40 -3.53
N VAL A 97 -11.55 -19.27 -3.28
CA VAL A 97 -10.16 -19.09 -3.71
C VAL A 97 -9.89 -19.80 -5.01
N THR A 98 -9.26 -19.11 -5.94
CA THR A 98 -8.75 -19.68 -7.20
C THR A 98 -7.27 -19.39 -7.33
N LEU A 99 -6.46 -20.40 -7.66
CA LEU A 99 -5.07 -20.22 -8.05
C LEU A 99 -4.98 -19.94 -9.55
N THR A 100 -4.30 -18.86 -9.90
CA THR A 100 -3.94 -18.55 -11.28
C THR A 100 -2.43 -18.41 -11.36
N GLU A 101 -1.80 -19.27 -12.14
CA GLU A 101 -0.39 -19.13 -12.49
C GLU A 101 -0.31 -18.15 -13.66
N THR A 102 0.42 -17.05 -13.46
CA THR A 102 0.62 -16.08 -14.54
C THR A 102 2.03 -16.27 -15.11
N GLY A 103 2.15 -16.26 -16.41
CA GLY A 103 3.46 -16.22 -17.08
C GLY A 103 4.20 -14.89 -16.88
N TYR A 104 3.57 -13.90 -16.28
CA TYR A 104 4.16 -12.59 -16.04
C TYR A 104 5.17 -12.63 -14.90
N LYS A 105 6.46 -12.67 -15.26
CA LYS A 105 7.60 -12.64 -14.31
C LYS A 105 7.58 -13.76 -13.24
N GLY A 106 7.04 -14.92 -13.57
CA GLY A 106 6.98 -16.04 -12.62
C GLY A 106 6.06 -15.82 -11.42
N SER A 107 5.07 -14.95 -11.54
CA SER A 107 4.16 -14.65 -10.43
C SER A 107 3.15 -15.77 -10.20
N LEU A 108 2.89 -16.06 -8.93
CA LEU A 108 1.77 -16.89 -8.46
C LEU A 108 0.70 -16.00 -7.89
N VAL A 109 -0.54 -16.20 -8.30
CA VAL A 109 -1.67 -15.36 -7.88
C VAL A 109 -2.79 -16.23 -7.36
N TYR A 110 -3.16 -16.05 -6.08
CA TYR A 110 -4.43 -16.51 -5.54
C TYR A 110 -5.43 -15.36 -5.58
N THR A 111 -6.58 -15.61 -6.14
CA THR A 111 -7.70 -14.67 -6.20
C THR A 111 -8.82 -15.18 -5.31
N TYR A 112 -9.34 -14.31 -4.46
CA TYR A 112 -10.53 -14.55 -3.64
C TYR A 112 -11.68 -13.70 -4.17
N VAL A 113 -12.78 -14.35 -4.51
CA VAL A 113 -14.02 -13.67 -4.95
C VAL A 113 -15.18 -14.20 -4.11
N ASN A 114 -15.82 -13.33 -3.39
CA ASN A 114 -17.01 -13.64 -2.61
C ASN A 114 -18.06 -12.53 -2.77
N ASP A 115 -18.98 -12.76 -3.68
CA ASP A 115 -20.03 -11.79 -4.02
C ASP A 115 -20.98 -11.53 -2.84
N ASP A 116 -21.27 -12.54 -2.02
CA ASP A 116 -22.12 -12.40 -0.82
C ASP A 116 -21.54 -11.40 0.19
N GLN A 117 -20.20 -11.35 0.28
CA GLN A 117 -19.47 -10.43 1.16
C GLN A 117 -19.10 -9.12 0.46
N GLY A 118 -19.21 -9.05 -0.86
CA GLY A 118 -18.71 -7.95 -1.67
C GLY A 118 -17.17 -7.84 -1.59
N ILE A 119 -16.46 -8.96 -1.39
CA ILE A 119 -14.99 -8.98 -1.27
C ILE A 119 -14.38 -9.59 -2.51
N TYR A 120 -13.52 -8.80 -3.15
CA TYR A 120 -12.53 -9.24 -4.12
C TYR A 120 -11.15 -8.94 -3.56
N GLU A 121 -10.26 -9.96 -3.54
CA GLU A 121 -8.90 -9.80 -3.04
C GLU A 121 -7.93 -10.71 -3.78
N VAL A 122 -6.65 -10.29 -3.80
CA VAL A 122 -5.57 -10.99 -4.48
C VAL A 122 -4.40 -11.18 -3.53
N GLY A 123 -3.84 -12.37 -3.51
CA GLY A 123 -2.55 -12.65 -2.89
C GLY A 123 -1.55 -13.07 -3.95
N GLU A 124 -0.50 -12.29 -4.15
CA GLU A 124 0.51 -12.56 -5.17
C GLU A 124 1.91 -12.70 -4.57
N VAL A 125 2.73 -13.52 -5.21
CA VAL A 125 4.17 -13.58 -4.98
C VAL A 125 4.91 -13.64 -6.30
N SER A 126 6.11 -13.03 -6.30
CA SER A 126 7.06 -13.08 -7.40
C SER A 126 8.48 -13.13 -6.84
N ASP A 127 9.46 -13.33 -7.69
CA ASP A 127 10.88 -13.31 -7.30
C ASP A 127 11.31 -11.99 -6.63
N LYS A 128 10.53 -10.91 -6.82
CA LYS A 128 10.84 -9.60 -6.27
C LYS A 128 10.31 -9.37 -4.86
N ASN A 129 9.21 -10.03 -4.50
CA ASN A 129 8.51 -9.78 -3.24
C ASN A 129 8.38 -11.02 -2.35
N CYS A 130 9.04 -12.13 -2.71
CA CYS A 130 9.08 -13.36 -1.93
C CYS A 130 10.45 -14.01 -2.03
N THR A 131 11.21 -13.95 -0.94
CA THR A 131 12.50 -14.63 -0.79
C THR A 131 12.35 -16.00 -0.13
N ASN A 132 11.13 -16.37 0.24
CA ASN A 132 10.81 -17.61 0.93
C ASN A 132 10.81 -18.82 -0.03
N ALA A 133 11.28 -19.97 0.44
CA ALA A 133 11.27 -21.22 -0.32
C ALA A 133 9.85 -21.80 -0.57
N TYR A 134 8.81 -21.17 -0.02
CA TYR A 134 7.42 -21.64 -0.08
C TYR A 134 6.48 -20.60 -0.75
N PRO A 135 6.68 -20.27 -2.04
CA PRO A 135 5.95 -19.17 -2.69
C PRO A 135 4.43 -19.42 -2.73
N TYR A 136 3.98 -20.64 -2.98
CA TYR A 136 2.54 -20.99 -2.98
C TYR A 136 1.89 -20.70 -1.63
N ALA A 137 2.52 -21.13 -0.55
CA ALA A 137 2.01 -20.89 0.80
C ALA A 137 1.99 -19.40 1.14
N MET A 138 3.00 -18.65 0.71
CA MET A 138 3.06 -17.21 0.93
C MET A 138 1.98 -16.45 0.16
N ALA A 139 1.74 -16.79 -1.11
CA ALA A 139 0.68 -16.19 -1.90
C ALA A 139 -0.71 -16.45 -1.30
N LEU A 140 -0.97 -17.68 -0.86
CA LEU A 140 -2.23 -18.04 -0.20
C LEU A 140 -2.40 -17.30 1.14
N LYS A 141 -1.35 -17.23 1.97
CA LYS A 141 -1.39 -16.48 3.24
C LYS A 141 -1.71 -15.01 3.00
N ARG A 142 -1.06 -14.35 2.03
CA ARG A 142 -1.35 -12.97 1.66
C ARG A 142 -2.81 -12.77 1.28
N CYS A 143 -3.33 -13.64 0.41
CA CYS A 143 -4.74 -13.58 0.01
C CYS A 143 -5.67 -13.73 1.23
N MET A 144 -5.44 -14.74 2.06
CA MET A 144 -6.24 -15.04 3.24
C MET A 144 -6.20 -13.91 4.27
N ASP A 145 -5.01 -13.42 4.61
CA ASP A 145 -4.81 -12.35 5.59
C ASP A 145 -5.49 -11.06 5.13
N ARG A 146 -5.35 -10.67 3.85
CA ARG A 146 -6.03 -9.51 3.26
C ARG A 146 -7.54 -9.59 3.37
N VAL A 147 -8.11 -10.76 3.05
CA VAL A 147 -9.57 -11.00 3.19
C VAL A 147 -10.01 -10.84 4.64
N ILE A 148 -9.29 -11.45 5.58
CA ILE A 148 -9.61 -11.39 7.01
C ILE A 148 -9.53 -9.96 7.54
N LEU A 149 -8.46 -9.23 7.19
CA LEU A 149 -8.27 -7.84 7.61
C LEU A 149 -9.32 -6.90 7.02
N LYS A 150 -9.78 -7.14 5.78
CA LYS A 150 -10.91 -6.40 5.20
C LYS A 150 -12.21 -6.73 5.91
N SER A 151 -12.51 -8.02 6.13
CA SER A 151 -13.73 -8.48 6.80
C SER A 151 -13.84 -7.95 8.23
N SER A 152 -12.72 -7.85 8.95
CA SER A 152 -12.63 -7.28 10.30
C SER A 152 -12.49 -5.76 10.33
N LYS A 153 -12.35 -5.10 9.17
CA LYS A 153 -12.12 -3.65 9.00
C LYS A 153 -10.78 -3.15 9.59
N LEU A 154 -9.82 -4.01 9.86
CA LEU A 154 -8.49 -3.63 10.34
C LEU A 154 -7.60 -3.12 9.22
N ALA A 155 -7.76 -3.61 7.99
CA ALA A 155 -6.98 -3.17 6.82
C ALA A 155 -7.03 -1.65 6.58
N TYR A 156 -8.13 -1.00 6.96
CA TYR A 156 -8.33 0.44 6.70
C TYR A 156 -7.64 1.36 7.71
N SER A 157 -6.98 0.81 8.73
CA SER A 157 -6.38 1.57 9.84
C SER A 157 -4.86 1.46 9.89
N GLY A 158 -4.20 1.08 8.79
CA GLY A 158 -2.74 0.95 8.75
C GLY A 158 -2.22 -0.30 9.47
N ILE A 159 -3.05 -1.33 9.64
CA ILE A 159 -2.66 -2.66 10.13
C ILE A 159 -2.52 -3.57 8.92
N TYR A 160 -1.34 -4.18 8.78
CA TYR A 160 -0.97 -5.08 7.68
C TYR A 160 -0.68 -6.47 8.22
N SER A 161 -0.69 -7.49 7.37
CA SER A 161 -0.26 -8.84 7.77
C SER A 161 1.25 -9.01 7.70
N ASP A 162 1.78 -9.96 8.44
CA ASP A 162 3.20 -10.33 8.40
C ASP A 162 3.61 -10.94 7.04
N SER A 163 2.67 -11.54 6.33
CA SER A 163 2.89 -12.04 4.98
C SER A 163 3.17 -10.95 3.95
N GLU A 164 2.84 -9.69 4.27
CA GLU A 164 3.09 -8.50 3.45
C GLU A 164 4.26 -7.64 3.97
N ALA A 165 4.79 -7.94 5.15
CA ALA A 165 5.80 -7.11 5.81
C ALA A 165 7.05 -6.86 4.96
N GLU A 166 7.43 -7.80 4.09
CA GLU A 166 8.59 -7.65 3.21
C GLU A 166 8.38 -6.57 2.13
N GLU A 167 7.16 -6.34 1.69
CA GLU A 167 6.83 -5.31 0.70
C GLU A 167 7.06 -3.90 1.26
N PHE A 168 6.79 -3.71 2.56
CA PHE A 168 6.88 -2.41 3.21
C PHE A 168 8.27 -2.07 3.78
N LYS A 169 9.18 -3.03 3.88
CA LYS A 169 10.53 -2.81 4.44
C LYS A 169 11.41 -1.86 3.63
N ASN A 170 11.11 -1.68 2.35
CA ASN A 170 11.94 -0.91 1.41
C ASN A 170 11.29 0.38 0.92
N GLU A 171 10.08 0.70 1.34
CA GLU A 171 9.45 1.97 0.99
C GLU A 171 10.03 3.10 1.85
N PRO A 172 10.66 4.13 1.24
CA PRO A 172 11.07 5.31 2.00
C PRO A 172 9.84 6.02 2.53
N ASP A 173 9.78 6.19 3.84
CA ASP A 173 8.69 6.92 4.48
C ASP A 173 8.76 8.41 4.14
N ASP A 174 7.73 8.93 3.48
CA ASP A 174 7.53 10.36 3.17
C ASP A 174 6.94 11.14 4.36
N THR A 175 6.98 10.59 5.59
CA THR A 175 6.51 11.32 6.76
C THR A 175 7.31 12.60 6.96
N LYS A 176 6.65 13.74 6.74
CA LYS A 176 7.15 15.05 7.15
C LYS A 176 7.26 15.03 8.69
N GLU A 177 8.40 15.48 9.22
CA GLU A 177 8.59 15.64 10.64
C GLU A 177 7.45 16.48 11.22
N VAL A 178 6.59 15.86 12.01
CA VAL A 178 5.62 16.59 12.83
C VAL A 178 6.37 16.99 14.09
N LYS A 179 6.91 18.19 14.12
CA LYS A 179 7.30 18.84 15.38
C LYS A 179 6.03 18.97 16.21
N ALA A 180 6.08 18.52 17.44
CA ALA A 180 5.03 18.75 18.43
C ALA A 180 4.88 20.27 18.63
N GLU A 181 3.93 20.87 17.93
CA GLU A 181 3.46 22.21 18.18
C GLU A 181 2.14 22.15 18.92
N THR A 182 2.11 22.84 20.04
CA THR A 182 0.91 23.25 20.78
C THR A 182 -0.17 23.77 19.83
N PRO A 183 -1.46 23.57 20.14
CA PRO A 183 -2.55 23.83 19.20
C PRO A 183 -2.63 25.30 18.83
N LYS A 184 -2.23 25.63 17.62
CA LYS A 184 -2.59 26.87 16.93
C LYS A 184 -3.47 26.54 15.74
N GLU A 185 -4.52 27.31 15.64
CA GLU A 185 -5.62 27.28 14.70
C GLU A 185 -5.23 26.91 13.24
N THR A 186 -6.06 26.07 12.67
CA THR A 186 -6.06 25.57 11.31
C THR A 186 -6.00 26.70 10.28
N LYS A 187 -4.85 26.88 9.63
CA LYS A 187 -4.81 27.47 8.28
C LYS A 187 -4.51 26.34 7.31
N THR A 188 -5.50 26.02 6.51
CA THR A 188 -5.44 25.12 5.34
C THR A 188 -4.25 25.52 4.46
N ALA A 189 -3.23 24.64 4.39
CA ALA A 189 -2.16 24.76 3.41
C ALA A 189 -2.76 24.51 2.02
N ALA A 190 -2.78 25.55 1.19
CA ALA A 190 -3.19 25.49 -0.20
C ALA A 190 -2.31 24.45 -0.93
N LYS A 191 -2.93 23.42 -1.52
CA LYS A 191 -2.29 22.56 -2.54
C LYS A 191 -1.72 23.48 -3.61
N ASP A 192 -0.46 23.26 -4.03
CA ASP A 192 0.10 23.95 -5.20
C ASP A 192 -0.80 23.60 -6.40
N PRO A 193 -1.58 24.55 -6.94
CA PRO A 193 -2.56 24.28 -7.99
C PRO A 193 -1.88 23.82 -9.30
N LEU A 194 -0.56 23.92 -9.40
CA LEU A 194 0.22 23.53 -10.57
C LEU A 194 0.91 22.17 -10.42
N ALA A 195 0.88 21.53 -9.26
CA ALA A 195 1.55 20.23 -9.05
C ALA A 195 0.94 19.14 -9.94
N ASP A 196 -0.39 19.07 -10.01
CA ASP A 196 -1.11 18.09 -10.82
C ASP A 196 -0.91 18.34 -12.33
N VAL A 197 -0.79 19.61 -12.74
CA VAL A 197 -0.52 20.02 -14.13
C VAL A 197 0.89 19.59 -14.55
N ARG A 198 1.90 19.82 -13.68
CA ARG A 198 3.29 19.42 -13.94
C ARG A 198 3.43 17.90 -14.02
N ALA A 199 2.74 17.16 -13.16
CA ALA A 199 2.74 15.70 -13.20
C ALA A 199 2.19 15.19 -14.53
N ALA A 200 1.00 15.64 -14.93
CA ALA A 200 0.36 15.23 -16.19
C ALA A 200 1.19 15.63 -17.44
N TYR A 201 1.82 16.79 -17.44
CA TYR A 201 2.72 17.22 -18.50
C TYR A 201 3.97 16.33 -18.61
N ASN A 202 4.58 15.98 -17.47
CA ASN A 202 5.75 15.11 -17.44
C ASN A 202 5.43 13.69 -17.93
N GLU A 203 4.25 13.16 -17.64
CA GLU A 203 3.78 11.87 -18.17
C GLU A 203 3.67 11.90 -19.69
N LEU A 204 3.09 12.96 -20.26
CA LEU A 204 3.00 13.14 -21.71
C LEU A 204 4.38 13.24 -22.37
N ILE A 205 5.30 14.03 -21.81
CA ILE A 205 6.68 14.13 -22.29
C ILE A 205 7.39 12.76 -22.28
N LYS A 206 7.21 12.01 -21.21
CA LYS A 206 7.82 10.68 -21.06
C LYS A 206 7.33 9.75 -22.16
N TYR A 207 6.03 9.69 -22.38
CA TYR A 207 5.42 8.87 -23.43
C TYR A 207 5.92 9.26 -24.83
N CYS A 208 5.94 10.57 -25.14
CA CYS A 208 6.45 11.06 -26.42
C CYS A 208 7.91 10.64 -26.67
N LYS A 209 8.76 10.70 -25.64
CA LYS A 209 10.16 10.27 -25.76
C LYS A 209 10.33 8.77 -25.95
N GLU A 210 9.49 7.96 -25.32
CA GLU A 210 9.53 6.50 -25.41
C GLU A 210 9.00 5.96 -26.74
N ASN A 211 8.19 6.75 -27.47
CA ASN A 211 7.55 6.37 -28.73
C ASN A 211 7.93 7.29 -29.91
N ASP A 212 9.04 8.02 -29.82
CA ASP A 212 9.60 8.87 -30.90
C ASP A 212 8.64 9.96 -31.43
N HIS A 213 7.74 10.46 -30.58
CA HIS A 213 6.87 11.59 -30.93
C HIS A 213 7.52 12.95 -30.63
N ASP A 214 7.38 13.92 -31.54
CA ASP A 214 7.75 15.32 -31.26
C ASP A 214 6.68 15.97 -30.35
N ILE A 215 7.06 16.30 -29.12
CA ILE A 215 6.18 16.92 -28.14
C ILE A 215 5.59 18.26 -28.64
N LYS A 216 6.28 18.99 -29.53
CA LYS A 216 5.78 20.26 -30.08
C LYS A 216 4.66 20.02 -31.09
N GLU A 217 4.78 18.98 -31.90
CA GLU A 217 3.72 18.56 -32.80
C GLU A 217 2.49 18.04 -32.04
N ILE A 218 2.72 17.21 -31.04
CA ILE A 218 1.66 16.71 -30.15
C ILE A 218 0.94 17.88 -29.45
N ALA A 219 1.68 18.83 -28.91
CA ALA A 219 1.09 20.02 -28.30
C ALA A 219 0.23 20.82 -29.28
N LYS A 220 0.64 20.92 -30.55
CA LYS A 220 -0.12 21.60 -31.60
C LYS A 220 -1.38 20.83 -31.99
N ILE A 221 -1.29 19.52 -32.17
CA ILE A 221 -2.40 18.62 -32.54
C ILE A 221 -3.51 18.68 -31.48
N TYR A 222 -3.13 18.62 -30.19
CA TYR A 222 -4.09 18.61 -29.08
C TYR A 222 -4.34 20.01 -28.48
N SER A 223 -3.85 21.07 -29.14
CA SER A 223 -4.02 22.49 -28.71
C SER A 223 -3.55 22.77 -27.28
N LEU A 224 -2.48 22.07 -26.84
CA LEU A 224 -1.91 22.22 -25.52
C LEU A 224 -1.01 23.47 -25.43
N ASN A 225 -1.07 24.15 -24.30
CA ASN A 225 -0.28 25.36 -24.06
C ASN A 225 0.02 25.54 -22.55
N SER A 226 0.70 26.61 -22.18
CA SER A 226 1.08 26.89 -20.78
C SER A 226 -0.09 27.13 -19.82
N LYS A 227 -1.32 27.25 -20.33
CA LYS A 227 -2.55 27.41 -19.54
C LYS A 227 -3.38 26.13 -19.50
N SER A 228 -2.93 25.06 -20.17
CA SER A 228 -3.63 23.78 -20.20
C SER A 228 -3.67 23.14 -18.81
N THR A 229 -4.82 22.54 -18.52
CA THR A 229 -5.09 21.84 -17.25
C THR A 229 -4.49 20.43 -17.23
N ALA A 230 -4.35 19.85 -16.05
CA ALA A 230 -3.92 18.46 -15.90
C ALA A 230 -4.81 17.48 -16.68
N GLN A 231 -6.12 17.77 -16.74
CA GLN A 231 -7.07 16.92 -17.46
C GLN A 231 -6.87 16.97 -18.98
N GLU A 232 -6.51 18.14 -19.54
CA GLU A 232 -6.22 18.27 -20.97
C GLU A 232 -4.96 17.50 -21.36
N PHE A 233 -3.89 17.55 -20.54
CA PHE A 233 -2.68 16.75 -20.76
C PHE A 233 -2.96 15.25 -20.68
N LYS A 234 -3.73 14.78 -19.69
CA LYS A 234 -4.13 13.37 -19.59
C LYS A 234 -4.99 12.91 -20.75
N THR A 235 -5.91 13.77 -21.21
CA THR A 235 -6.77 13.45 -22.36
C THR A 235 -5.95 13.33 -23.65
N ALA A 236 -4.97 14.22 -23.85
CA ALA A 236 -4.06 14.16 -24.98
C ALA A 236 -3.21 12.87 -24.95
N LEU A 237 -2.66 12.51 -23.79
CA LEU A 237 -1.90 11.28 -23.60
C LEU A 237 -2.74 10.03 -23.94
N ASN A 238 -3.96 9.93 -23.39
CA ASN A 238 -4.83 8.78 -23.63
C ASN A 238 -5.20 8.64 -25.11
N ARG A 239 -5.45 9.74 -25.82
CA ARG A 239 -5.73 9.72 -27.26
C ARG A 239 -4.51 9.32 -28.08
N LEU A 240 -3.33 9.79 -27.69
CA LEU A 240 -2.07 9.44 -28.35
C LEU A 240 -1.79 7.94 -28.21
N VAL A 241 -1.89 7.40 -27.00
CA VAL A 241 -1.75 5.96 -26.71
C VAL A 241 -2.73 5.12 -27.53
N TYR A 242 -4.00 5.56 -27.60
CA TYR A 242 -5.03 4.87 -28.39
C TYR A 242 -4.69 4.87 -29.88
N ASN A 243 -4.26 6.00 -30.44
CA ASN A 243 -3.92 6.10 -31.86
C ASN A 243 -2.69 5.24 -32.21
N ASP A 244 -1.67 5.22 -31.36
CA ASP A 244 -0.49 4.38 -31.56
C ASP A 244 -0.84 2.88 -31.51
N SER A 245 -1.77 2.48 -30.62
CA SER A 245 -2.23 1.10 -30.56
C SER A 245 -2.97 0.67 -31.83
N GLN A 246 -3.75 1.56 -32.46
CA GLN A 246 -4.46 1.28 -33.70
C GLN A 246 -3.51 1.20 -34.92
N ASN A 247 -2.41 1.96 -34.90
CA ASN A 247 -1.43 1.96 -36.01
C ASN A 247 -0.52 0.71 -35.97
N ASN A 248 -0.36 0.09 -34.81
CA ASN A 248 0.43 -1.15 -34.66
C ASN A 248 -0.33 -2.42 -35.04
N ASP A 249 -1.67 -2.35 -35.22
CA ASP A 249 -2.52 -3.49 -35.57
C ASP A 249 -2.78 -3.62 -37.10
N LEU A 250 -2.17 -2.78 -37.94
CA LEU A 250 -2.26 -2.93 -39.39
C LEU A 250 -1.23 -3.97 -39.85
N PRO A 251 -1.64 -5.07 -40.54
CA PRO A 251 -0.70 -6.03 -41.11
C PRO A 251 0.16 -5.32 -42.17
N GLU A 252 1.45 -5.54 -42.13
CA GLU A 252 2.36 -5.17 -43.22
C GLU A 252 1.83 -5.83 -44.51
N GLU A 253 1.36 -5.03 -45.45
CA GLU A 253 1.04 -5.52 -46.80
C GLU A 253 2.35 -6.00 -47.47
N VAL A 254 2.39 -7.30 -47.76
CA VAL A 254 3.47 -7.99 -48.48
C VAL A 254 3.26 -7.78 -50.00
#